data_c7cbb744b70ad53fc15e28c05f7d9227
#
_entry.id   c7cbb744b70ad53fc15e28c05f7d9227
#
_cell.length_a   1.000
_cell.length_b   1.000
_cell.length_c   1.000
_cell.angle_alpha   90.00
_cell.angle_beta   90.00
_cell.angle_gamma   90.00
#
_symmetry.space_group_name_H-M   'P 1'
#
loop_
_entity.id
_entity.type
_entity.pdbx_description
1 polymer ?
#
loop_
_entity_poly.entity_id
_entity_poly.type
_entity_poly.pdbx_seq_one_letter_code
_entity_poly.pdbx_strand_id
1 'polypeptide(L)'
;MTQYSFPWNDVNGDRLYDADDFMRFFAAFLKTGVVMSYKGGLRVRSAQNGMNIQVGSGSAVIEGSSYLNDADIGIQVNVASSIQDRVDSVVLRMDKNARTTQLFYKPGDTTVARNDTTYELQLASISVKTNATQITDADITDMRSDFTVCGWSTPFDNINVDGIVDQYKEIFEQKDLEFQAWFQN
;
A
#
# COMPACT_ATOMS: atom_id res chain seq x y z
N MET A 1 -26.38 -18.32 -10.13
CA MET A 1 -26.05 -17.56 -8.90
C MET A 1 -25.44 -18.53 -7.93
N THR A 2 -24.21 -18.30 -7.47
CA THR A 2 -23.52 -19.18 -6.54
C THR A 2 -23.60 -18.59 -5.15
N GLN A 3 -24.00 -19.38 -4.16
CA GLN A 3 -23.98 -18.99 -2.75
C GLN A 3 -22.79 -19.66 -2.06
N TYR A 4 -22.04 -18.91 -1.26
CA TYR A 4 -20.91 -19.40 -0.47
C TYR A 4 -21.23 -19.30 1.00
N SER A 5 -20.88 -20.34 1.75
CA SER A 5 -21.07 -20.41 3.20
C SER A 5 -19.82 -21.00 3.85
N PHE A 6 -19.21 -20.25 4.77
CA PHE A 6 -17.90 -20.56 5.37
C PHE A 6 -17.80 -19.93 6.76
N PRO A 7 -17.13 -20.54 7.76
CA PRO A 7 -16.64 -21.94 7.77
C PRO A 7 -17.65 -22.92 8.38
N TRP A 8 -17.57 -24.18 7.99
CA TRP A 8 -18.35 -25.29 8.55
C TRP A 8 -17.45 -26.49 8.79
N ASN A 9 -17.81 -27.34 9.78
CA ASN A 9 -17.09 -28.57 10.01
C ASN A 9 -17.29 -29.54 8.84
N ASP A 10 -16.20 -30.21 8.45
CA ASP A 10 -16.26 -31.29 7.48
C ASP A 10 -17.01 -32.49 8.04
N VAL A 11 -17.88 -33.10 7.22
CA VAL A 11 -18.54 -34.37 7.50
C VAL A 11 -18.32 -35.29 6.30
N ASN A 12 -17.48 -36.30 6.46
CA ASN A 12 -17.15 -37.29 5.43
C ASN A 12 -16.53 -36.68 4.12
N GLY A 13 -15.77 -35.60 4.22
CA GLY A 13 -15.10 -35.00 3.06
C GLY A 13 -16.00 -34.08 2.23
N ASP A 14 -17.11 -33.57 2.79
CA ASP A 14 -18.04 -32.70 2.07
C ASP A 14 -17.65 -31.21 2.08
N ARG A 15 -16.64 -30.84 2.89
CA ARG A 15 -16.15 -29.46 3.04
C ARG A 15 -14.65 -29.39 2.85
N LEU A 16 -14.24 -29.07 1.61
CA LEU A 16 -12.84 -28.83 1.27
C LEU A 16 -12.66 -27.31 1.09
N TYR A 17 -11.95 -26.69 2.02
CA TYR A 17 -11.63 -25.26 1.95
C TYR A 17 -10.23 -25.06 1.40
N ASP A 18 -10.08 -24.02 0.61
CA ASP A 18 -8.80 -23.64 0.01
C ASP A 18 -8.41 -22.20 0.39
N ALA A 19 -7.31 -21.73 -0.18
CA ALA A 19 -6.81 -20.38 0.08
C ALA A 19 -7.80 -19.30 -0.36
N ASP A 20 -8.56 -19.54 -1.45
CA ASP A 20 -9.51 -18.56 -1.97
C ASP A 20 -10.70 -18.36 -1.04
N ASP A 21 -11.14 -19.42 -0.33
CA ASP A 21 -12.17 -19.30 0.69
C ASP A 21 -11.74 -18.39 1.85
N PHE A 22 -10.51 -18.55 2.33
CA PHE A 22 -9.94 -17.69 3.37
C PHE A 22 -9.72 -16.27 2.89
N MET A 23 -9.15 -16.09 1.69
CA MET A 23 -8.92 -14.77 1.10
C MET A 23 -10.24 -14.01 0.94
N ARG A 24 -11.28 -14.66 0.42
CA ARG A 24 -12.62 -14.07 0.27
C ARG A 24 -13.22 -13.65 1.62
N PHE A 25 -13.04 -14.47 2.65
CA PHE A 25 -13.50 -14.16 4.00
C PHE A 25 -12.80 -12.92 4.54
N PHE A 26 -11.48 -12.84 4.44
CA PHE A 26 -10.74 -11.66 4.93
C PHE A 26 -11.00 -10.41 4.09
N ALA A 27 -11.12 -10.53 2.77
CA ALA A 27 -11.43 -9.42 1.88
C ALA A 27 -12.82 -8.81 2.14
N ALA A 28 -13.74 -9.54 2.79
CA ALA A 28 -15.06 -9.02 3.13
C ALA A 28 -15.03 -7.92 4.20
N PHE A 29 -13.97 -7.84 5.02
CA PHE A 29 -13.85 -6.87 6.11
C PHE A 29 -12.48 -6.19 6.22
N LEU A 30 -11.47 -6.61 5.44
CA LEU A 30 -10.16 -5.95 5.38
C LEU A 30 -9.94 -5.36 3.99
N LYS A 31 -9.74 -4.06 3.95
CA LYS A 31 -9.34 -3.36 2.72
C LYS A 31 -7.92 -3.74 2.30
N THR A 32 -7.71 -3.90 0.99
CA THR A 32 -6.38 -4.05 0.41
C THR A 32 -5.53 -2.80 0.70
N GLY A 33 -4.32 -3.00 1.21
CA GLY A 33 -3.38 -1.93 1.55
C GLY A 33 -2.35 -2.33 2.59
N VAL A 34 -1.50 -1.40 2.97
CA VAL A 34 -0.48 -1.56 4.02
C VAL A 34 -1.10 -1.41 5.41
N VAL A 35 -0.74 -2.25 6.36
CA VAL A 35 -1.17 -2.14 7.76
C VAL A 35 -0.33 -1.08 8.46
N MET A 36 -0.86 0.14 8.60
CA MET A 36 -0.13 1.30 9.11
C MET A 36 0.34 1.13 10.56
N SER A 37 -0.45 0.48 11.39
CA SER A 37 -0.19 0.32 12.83
C SER A 37 0.79 -0.80 13.18
N TYR A 38 1.26 -1.56 12.20
CA TYR A 38 2.15 -2.70 12.45
C TYR A 38 3.59 -2.36 12.10
N LYS A 39 4.46 -2.30 13.11
CA LYS A 39 5.91 -1.98 13.01
C LYS A 39 6.18 -0.73 12.16
N GLY A 40 7.07 -0.83 11.16
CA GLY A 40 7.43 0.28 10.25
C GLY A 40 6.43 0.49 9.10
N GLY A 41 5.37 -0.34 8.99
CA GLY A 41 4.37 -0.23 7.94
C GLY A 41 4.95 -0.30 6.53
N LEU A 42 5.99 -1.10 6.31
CA LEU A 42 6.68 -1.27 5.01
C LEU A 42 7.24 0.04 4.43
N ARG A 43 7.64 0.99 5.28
CA ARG A 43 8.17 2.27 4.81
C ARG A 43 9.50 2.06 4.09
N VAL A 44 9.62 2.68 2.90
CA VAL A 44 10.87 2.72 2.13
C VAL A 44 11.69 3.91 2.59
N ARG A 45 12.98 3.68 2.83
CA ARG A 45 13.95 4.71 3.26
C ARG A 45 15.29 4.50 2.57
N SER A 46 16.12 5.53 2.52
CA SER A 46 17.52 5.40 2.15
C SER A 46 18.24 4.47 3.13
N ALA A 47 19.10 3.61 2.61
CA ALA A 47 20.03 2.84 3.44
C ALA A 47 21.26 3.68 3.87
N GLN A 48 21.34 4.95 3.42
CA GLN A 48 22.47 5.87 3.64
C GLN A 48 23.83 5.29 3.20
N ASN A 49 23.79 4.40 2.23
CA ASN A 49 24.96 3.70 1.71
C ASN A 49 24.86 3.56 0.19
N GLY A 50 25.28 4.59 -0.54
CA GLY A 50 25.28 4.62 -2.00
C GLY A 50 23.88 4.45 -2.61
N MET A 51 23.78 3.66 -3.65
CA MET A 51 22.56 3.40 -4.41
C MET A 51 21.74 2.27 -3.75
N ASN A 52 21.53 2.35 -2.44
CA ASN A 52 20.78 1.35 -1.70
C ASN A 52 19.63 1.99 -0.90
N ILE A 53 18.52 1.28 -0.86
CA ILE A 53 17.33 1.60 -0.07
C ILE A 53 16.98 0.41 0.82
N GLN A 54 16.13 0.63 1.80
CA GLN A 54 15.59 -0.44 2.64
C GLN A 54 14.09 -0.27 2.79
N VAL A 55 13.37 -1.39 2.77
CA VAL A 55 11.95 -1.47 3.11
C VAL A 55 11.84 -1.95 4.54
N GLY A 56 11.25 -1.14 5.38
CA GLY A 56 11.07 -1.45 6.80
C GLY A 56 10.16 -2.65 7.03
N SER A 57 10.29 -3.25 8.22
CA SER A 57 9.38 -4.31 8.65
C SER A 57 7.92 -3.82 8.68
N GLY A 58 6.98 -4.71 8.38
CA GLY A 58 5.58 -4.35 8.30
C GLY A 58 4.70 -5.46 7.75
N SER A 59 3.43 -5.15 7.53
CA SER A 59 2.45 -6.07 6.99
C SER A 59 1.55 -5.37 5.97
N ALA A 60 0.97 -6.15 5.07
CA ALA A 60 -0.02 -5.69 4.10
C ALA A 60 -1.08 -6.77 3.87
N VAL A 61 -2.26 -6.33 3.44
CA VAL A 61 -3.33 -7.21 2.96
C VAL A 61 -3.59 -6.90 1.50
N ILE A 62 -3.59 -7.92 0.65
CA ILE A 62 -3.91 -7.80 -0.78
C ILE A 62 -5.01 -8.81 -1.10
N GLU A 63 -6.22 -8.34 -1.44
CA GLU A 63 -7.38 -9.17 -1.75
C GLU A 63 -7.62 -10.29 -0.72
N GLY A 64 -7.42 -9.99 0.57
CA GLY A 64 -7.56 -10.95 1.68
C GLY A 64 -6.33 -11.82 1.93
N SER A 65 -5.33 -11.81 1.05
CA SER A 65 -4.03 -12.46 1.31
C SER A 65 -3.17 -11.58 2.20
N SER A 66 -2.45 -12.19 3.14
CA SER A 66 -1.58 -11.48 4.08
C SER A 66 -0.12 -11.56 3.65
N TYR A 67 0.57 -10.44 3.71
CA TYR A 67 2.02 -10.34 3.63
C TYR A 67 2.59 -9.84 4.95
N LEU A 68 3.69 -10.46 5.40
CA LEU A 68 4.42 -10.06 6.61
C LEU A 68 5.91 -10.00 6.31
N ASN A 69 6.52 -8.88 6.68
CA ASN A 69 7.96 -8.70 6.72
C ASN A 69 8.38 -8.36 8.16
N ASP A 70 9.17 -9.19 8.81
CA ASP A 70 9.56 -9.05 10.23
C ASP A 70 10.86 -8.26 10.45
N ALA A 71 11.66 -8.05 9.39
CA ALA A 71 12.92 -7.33 9.41
C ALA A 71 13.06 -6.40 8.19
N ASP A 72 13.98 -5.44 8.26
CA ASP A 72 14.26 -4.55 7.14
C ASP A 72 14.89 -5.31 5.97
N ILE A 73 14.40 -5.07 4.75
CA ILE A 73 14.88 -5.68 3.52
C ILE A 73 15.61 -4.62 2.70
N GLY A 74 16.92 -4.86 2.44
CA GLY A 74 17.73 -4.02 1.57
C GLY A 74 17.42 -4.29 0.09
N ILE A 75 17.34 -3.22 -0.70
CA ILE A 75 17.17 -3.27 -2.16
C ILE A 75 18.23 -2.38 -2.78
N GLN A 76 18.95 -2.91 -3.76
CA GLN A 76 19.89 -2.13 -4.56
C GLN A 76 19.15 -1.45 -5.71
N VAL A 77 19.27 -0.12 -5.77
CA VAL A 77 18.78 0.70 -6.88
C VAL A 77 19.76 0.62 -8.03
N ASN A 78 19.30 0.48 -9.26
CA ASN A 78 20.13 0.45 -10.45
C ASN A 78 20.96 1.73 -10.59
N VAL A 79 22.16 1.60 -11.11
CA VAL A 79 23.07 2.74 -11.35
C VAL A 79 22.36 3.85 -12.13
N ALA A 80 22.61 5.09 -11.75
CA ALA A 80 22.06 6.25 -12.43
C ALA A 80 22.57 6.35 -13.86
N SER A 81 21.71 6.84 -14.75
CA SER A 81 22.12 7.17 -16.13
C SER A 81 23.02 8.40 -16.12
N SER A 82 23.96 8.48 -17.08
CA SER A 82 24.74 9.69 -17.33
C SER A 82 24.03 10.70 -18.25
N ILE A 83 22.84 10.35 -18.78
CA ILE A 83 22.17 11.11 -19.83
C ILE A 83 20.84 11.70 -19.35
N GLN A 84 20.08 10.96 -18.54
CA GLN A 84 18.72 11.35 -18.16
C GLN A 84 18.36 10.89 -16.75
N ASP A 85 17.51 11.67 -16.12
CA ASP A 85 16.83 11.30 -14.88
C ASP A 85 15.82 10.18 -15.15
N ARG A 86 15.55 9.35 -14.15
CA ARG A 86 14.47 8.37 -14.18
C ARG A 86 13.72 8.32 -12.85
N VAL A 87 12.52 7.79 -12.88
CA VAL A 87 11.76 7.51 -11.67
C VAL A 87 11.53 6.00 -11.58
N ASP A 88 12.03 5.41 -10.52
CA ASP A 88 11.87 3.98 -10.20
C ASP A 88 10.75 3.80 -9.18
N SER A 89 10.26 2.59 -8.99
CA SER A 89 9.32 2.29 -7.92
C SER A 89 9.67 1.04 -7.15
N VAL A 90 9.18 0.98 -5.90
CA VAL A 90 9.16 -0.21 -5.07
C VAL A 90 7.71 -0.61 -4.88
N VAL A 91 7.38 -1.83 -5.28
CA VAL A 91 6.03 -2.37 -5.17
C VAL A 91 6.03 -3.65 -4.34
N LEU A 92 4.95 -3.88 -3.63
CA LEU A 92 4.61 -5.18 -3.10
C LEU A 92 3.68 -5.86 -4.11
N ARG A 93 4.10 -6.98 -4.68
CA ARG A 93 3.37 -7.72 -5.70
C ARG A 93 2.86 -9.05 -5.16
N MET A 94 1.56 -9.24 -5.24
CA MET A 94 0.93 -10.54 -5.14
C MET A 94 0.84 -11.16 -6.55
N ASP A 95 1.31 -12.38 -6.70
CA ASP A 95 1.20 -13.19 -7.92
C ASP A 95 0.46 -14.49 -7.60
N LYS A 96 -0.75 -14.64 -8.12
CA LYS A 96 -1.61 -15.81 -7.90
C LYS A 96 -1.06 -17.06 -8.60
N ASN A 97 -0.39 -16.91 -9.74
CA ASN A 97 0.20 -18.03 -10.48
C ASN A 97 1.43 -18.57 -9.73
N ALA A 98 2.30 -17.67 -9.27
CA ALA A 98 3.45 -18.01 -8.44
C ALA A 98 3.06 -18.36 -7.00
N ARG A 99 1.84 -18.02 -6.57
CA ARG A 99 1.32 -18.19 -5.21
C ARG A 99 2.22 -17.55 -4.16
N THR A 100 2.61 -16.30 -4.42
CA THR A 100 3.52 -15.56 -3.55
C THR A 100 3.20 -14.07 -3.53
N THR A 101 3.59 -13.40 -2.45
CA THR A 101 3.59 -11.94 -2.34
C THR A 101 4.99 -11.50 -1.96
N GLN A 102 5.62 -10.66 -2.78
CA GLN A 102 7.01 -10.25 -2.61
C GLN A 102 7.21 -8.77 -2.95
N LEU A 103 8.30 -8.21 -2.43
CA LEU A 103 8.79 -6.88 -2.82
C LEU A 103 9.49 -6.95 -4.18
N PHE A 104 9.18 -6.00 -5.05
CA PHE A 104 9.83 -5.82 -6.35
C PHE A 104 10.31 -4.39 -6.50
N TYR A 105 11.50 -4.25 -7.06
CA TYR A 105 12.04 -2.99 -7.55
C TYR A 105 11.82 -2.89 -9.06
N LYS A 106 11.25 -1.78 -9.52
CA LYS A 106 10.90 -1.53 -10.92
C LYS A 106 11.65 -0.29 -11.43
N PRO A 107 12.77 -0.47 -12.14
CA PRO A 107 13.54 0.65 -12.68
C PRO A 107 12.80 1.30 -13.85
N GLY A 108 12.61 2.62 -13.79
CA GLY A 108 11.96 3.43 -14.83
C GLY A 108 10.47 3.13 -15.03
N ASP A 109 9.83 2.45 -14.08
CA ASP A 109 8.41 2.10 -14.14
C ASP A 109 7.71 2.39 -12.82
N THR A 110 6.72 3.27 -12.85
CA THR A 110 5.88 3.65 -11.71
C THR A 110 4.45 3.15 -11.84
N THR A 111 4.13 2.35 -12.85
CA THR A 111 2.80 1.77 -13.03
C THR A 111 2.54 0.67 -12.01
N VAL A 112 1.29 0.43 -11.67
CA VAL A 112 0.87 -0.70 -10.82
C VAL A 112 0.06 -1.68 -11.65
N ALA A 113 0.42 -2.96 -11.61
CA ALA A 113 -0.36 -4.02 -12.22
C ALA A 113 -1.54 -4.38 -11.30
N ARG A 114 -2.74 -4.42 -11.87
CA ARG A 114 -3.97 -4.87 -11.20
C ARG A 114 -4.82 -5.63 -12.20
N ASN A 115 -4.66 -6.93 -12.23
CA ASN A 115 -5.38 -7.85 -13.12
C ASN A 115 -5.71 -9.15 -12.37
N ASP A 116 -6.31 -10.11 -13.05
CA ASP A 116 -6.82 -11.35 -12.44
C ASP A 116 -5.75 -12.19 -11.74
N THR A 117 -4.48 -12.06 -12.15
CA THR A 117 -3.36 -12.87 -11.64
C THR A 117 -2.36 -12.09 -10.80
N THR A 118 -2.29 -10.77 -10.99
CA THR A 118 -1.26 -9.94 -10.36
C THR A 118 -1.88 -8.68 -9.76
N TYR A 119 -1.54 -8.40 -8.50
CA TYR A 119 -1.92 -7.16 -7.82
C TYR A 119 -0.71 -6.51 -7.18
N GLU A 120 -0.49 -5.22 -7.47
CA GLU A 120 0.63 -4.44 -6.93
C GLU A 120 0.15 -3.29 -6.05
N LEU A 121 0.86 -3.11 -4.93
CA LEU A 121 0.80 -1.92 -4.08
C LEU A 121 2.13 -1.17 -4.21
N GLN A 122 2.09 0.08 -4.68
CA GLN A 122 3.29 0.91 -4.79
C GLN A 122 3.63 1.53 -3.43
N LEU A 123 4.71 1.09 -2.81
CA LEU A 123 5.15 1.58 -1.50
C LEU A 123 5.84 2.93 -1.61
N ALA A 124 6.67 3.11 -2.64
CA ALA A 124 7.40 4.35 -2.88
C ALA A 124 7.74 4.53 -4.36
N SER A 125 7.94 5.79 -4.77
CA SER A 125 8.67 6.16 -5.97
C SER A 125 10.03 6.76 -5.60
N ILE A 126 11.04 6.57 -6.47
CA ILE A 126 12.42 6.96 -6.24
C ILE A 126 12.89 7.81 -7.42
N SER A 127 13.24 9.07 -7.17
CA SER A 127 13.82 9.96 -8.17
C SER A 127 15.33 9.68 -8.28
N VAL A 128 15.74 9.06 -9.37
CA VAL A 128 17.16 8.77 -9.65
C VAL A 128 17.70 9.81 -10.61
N LYS A 129 18.43 10.77 -10.06
CA LYS A 129 19.02 11.86 -10.84
C LYS A 129 20.20 11.37 -11.67
N THR A 130 20.44 12.06 -12.79
CA THR A 130 21.60 11.83 -13.66
C THR A 130 22.89 11.87 -12.85
N ASN A 131 23.76 10.86 -13.05
CA ASN A 131 25.01 10.69 -12.33
C ASN A 131 24.90 10.59 -10.80
N ALA A 132 23.73 10.29 -10.25
CA ALA A 132 23.60 10.06 -8.80
C ALA A 132 24.46 8.89 -8.38
N THR A 133 25.18 9.06 -7.27
CA THR A 133 26.01 8.01 -6.64
C THR A 133 25.41 7.48 -5.36
N GLN A 134 24.34 8.12 -4.88
CA GLN A 134 23.61 7.72 -3.69
C GLN A 134 22.13 8.10 -3.82
N ILE A 135 21.28 7.39 -3.08
CA ILE A 135 19.88 7.74 -2.86
C ILE A 135 19.76 8.27 -1.43
N THR A 136 19.08 9.40 -1.28
CA THR A 136 18.74 10.00 0.02
C THR A 136 17.24 9.87 0.28
N ASP A 137 16.81 10.12 1.52
CA ASP A 137 15.36 10.13 1.84
C ASP A 137 14.59 11.23 1.08
N ALA A 138 15.26 12.31 0.66
CA ALA A 138 14.66 13.36 -0.18
C ALA A 138 14.34 12.90 -1.61
N ASP A 139 14.99 11.84 -2.08
CA ASP A 139 14.75 11.26 -3.41
C ASP A 139 13.60 10.23 -3.39
N ILE A 140 13.09 9.89 -2.21
CA ILE A 140 12.06 8.86 -2.01
C ILE A 140 10.73 9.53 -1.66
N THR A 141 9.73 9.31 -2.49
CA THR A 141 8.35 9.73 -2.22
C THR A 141 7.55 8.55 -1.70
N ASP A 142 6.97 8.70 -0.51
CA ASP A 142 6.13 7.68 0.12
C ASP A 142 4.76 7.65 -0.57
N MET A 143 4.42 6.51 -1.18
CA MET A 143 3.18 6.31 -1.93
C MET A 143 2.12 5.54 -1.15
N ARG A 144 2.40 5.13 0.10
CA ARG A 144 1.50 4.28 0.90
C ARG A 144 0.17 4.94 1.23
N SER A 145 0.13 6.27 1.34
CA SER A 145 -1.11 7.01 1.60
C SER A 145 -1.96 7.27 0.35
N ASP A 146 -1.41 7.04 -0.84
CA ASP A 146 -2.13 7.22 -2.09
C ASP A 146 -2.99 5.99 -2.40
N PHE A 147 -4.31 6.11 -2.22
CA PHE A 147 -5.28 5.04 -2.45
C PHE A 147 -5.41 4.60 -3.91
N THR A 148 -4.89 5.38 -4.85
CA THR A 148 -4.91 5.01 -6.27
C THR A 148 -3.85 3.95 -6.60
N VAL A 149 -2.73 3.94 -5.88
CA VAL A 149 -1.60 3.02 -6.14
C VAL A 149 -1.23 2.11 -4.98
N CYS A 150 -1.63 2.45 -3.73
CA CYS A 150 -1.36 1.67 -2.54
C CYS A 150 -2.55 1.70 -1.57
N GLY A 151 -2.54 2.62 -0.61
CA GLY A 151 -3.54 2.77 0.43
C GLY A 151 -3.21 2.01 1.71
N TRP A 152 -4.02 2.29 2.75
CA TRP A 152 -3.93 1.65 4.05
C TRP A 152 -4.96 0.53 4.19
N SER A 153 -4.55 -0.60 4.74
CA SER A 153 -5.47 -1.66 5.14
C SER A 153 -6.21 -1.23 6.40
N THR A 154 -7.52 -1.14 6.30
CA THR A 154 -8.42 -0.79 7.40
C THR A 154 -9.56 -1.79 7.46
N PRO A 155 -10.10 -2.10 8.65
CA PRO A 155 -11.38 -2.79 8.74
C PRO A 155 -12.50 -1.86 8.24
N PHE A 156 -13.47 -2.46 7.54
CA PHE A 156 -14.69 -1.78 7.09
C PHE A 156 -14.47 -0.68 6.04
N ASP A 157 -14.18 -1.10 4.83
CA ASP A 157 -14.11 -0.21 3.65
C ASP A 157 -15.44 0.53 3.34
N ASN A 158 -16.53 0.01 3.88
CA ASN A 158 -17.90 0.49 3.60
C ASN A 158 -18.48 1.42 4.69
N ILE A 159 -17.67 1.97 5.58
CA ILE A 159 -18.17 3.07 6.43
C ILE A 159 -18.23 4.31 5.55
N ASN A 160 -19.43 4.65 5.10
CA ASN A 160 -19.66 5.93 4.43
C ASN A 160 -19.50 7.05 5.47
N VAL A 161 -18.37 7.72 5.42
CA VAL A 161 -18.04 8.87 6.27
C VAL A 161 -18.32 10.21 5.57
N ASP A 162 -18.84 10.19 4.33
CA ASP A 162 -19.07 11.41 3.54
C ASP A 162 -19.96 12.39 4.30
N GLY A 163 -21.04 11.91 4.89
CA GLY A 163 -21.91 12.75 5.71
C GLY A 163 -21.24 13.35 6.95
N ILE A 164 -20.27 12.66 7.55
CA ILE A 164 -19.50 13.16 8.70
C ILE A 164 -18.51 14.22 8.24
N VAL A 165 -17.81 13.98 7.13
CA VAL A 165 -16.86 14.94 6.55
C VAL A 165 -17.57 16.22 6.13
N ASP A 166 -18.75 16.12 5.54
CA ASP A 166 -19.55 17.28 5.13
C ASP A 166 -20.05 18.09 6.33
N GLN A 167 -20.50 17.42 7.40
CA GLN A 167 -20.84 18.09 8.66
C GLN A 167 -19.65 18.85 9.27
N TYR A 168 -18.45 18.24 9.26
CA TYR A 168 -17.27 18.93 9.75
C TYR A 168 -16.90 20.14 8.88
N LYS A 169 -17.00 20.05 7.56
CA LYS A 169 -16.77 21.19 6.66
C LYS A 169 -17.73 22.33 6.95
N GLU A 170 -19.03 22.05 7.06
CA GLU A 170 -20.04 23.07 7.40
C GLU A 170 -19.75 23.74 8.74
N ILE A 171 -19.35 22.98 9.77
CA ILE A 171 -18.97 23.53 11.08
C ILE A 171 -17.75 24.44 10.95
N PHE A 172 -16.73 24.05 10.19
CA PHE A 172 -15.54 24.87 9.98
C PHE A 172 -15.85 26.16 9.22
N GLU A 173 -16.64 26.08 8.15
CA GLU A 173 -17.08 27.27 7.38
C GLU A 173 -17.88 28.23 8.25
N GLN A 174 -18.81 27.73 9.07
CA GLN A 174 -19.57 28.55 10.00
C GLN A 174 -18.68 29.23 11.04
N LYS A 175 -17.69 28.49 11.61
CA LYS A 175 -16.77 29.04 12.58
C LYS A 175 -15.83 30.11 11.97
N ASP A 176 -15.41 29.92 10.72
CA ASP A 176 -14.60 30.90 10.01
C ASP A 176 -15.40 32.21 9.78
N LEU A 177 -16.67 32.12 9.39
CA LEU A 177 -17.56 33.27 9.25
C LEU A 177 -17.77 33.99 10.57
N GLU A 178 -18.01 33.27 11.69
CA GLU A 178 -18.14 33.86 13.03
C GLU A 178 -16.88 34.58 13.44
N PHE A 179 -15.70 33.98 13.18
CA PHE A 179 -14.41 34.56 13.48
C PHE A 179 -14.13 35.85 12.68
N GLN A 180 -14.41 35.84 11.37
CA GLN A 180 -14.28 37.02 10.52
C GLN A 180 -15.21 38.15 10.96
N ALA A 181 -16.45 37.82 11.33
CA ALA A 181 -17.39 38.81 11.83
C ALA A 181 -16.93 39.44 13.17
N TRP A 182 -16.28 38.65 14.03
CA TRP A 182 -15.71 39.15 15.28
C TRP A 182 -14.53 40.12 15.06
N PHE A 183 -13.71 39.89 14.03
CA PHE A 183 -12.59 40.77 13.69
C PHE A 183 -13.02 42.10 13.04
N GLN A 184 -14.23 42.19 12.49
CA GLN A 184 -14.73 43.38 11.80
C GLN A 184 -15.52 44.36 12.74
N ASN A 185 -15.75 43.96 13.99
CA ASN A 185 -16.33 44.79 15.04
C ASN A 185 -15.26 45.28 16.03
#